data_ce1ebe5c671feed18509b1b7cd7967f2
#
_entry.id   ce1ebe5c671feed18509b1b7cd7967f2
#
_cell.length_a   1.000
_cell.length_b   1.000
_cell.length_c   1.000
_cell.angle_alpha   90.00
_cell.angle_beta   90.00
_cell.angle_gamma   90.00
#
_symmetry.space_group_name_H-M   'P 1'
#
loop_
_entity.id
_entity.type
_entity.pdbx_description
1 polymer ?
#
loop_
_entity_poly.entity_id
_entity_poly.type
_entity_poly.pdbx_seq_one_letter_code
_entity_poly.pdbx_strand_id
1 'polypeptide(L)'
;MLSTRQLRYFVEIAECGSFSAAAERLFIAQSALSRQIKDMEARLQTSLFERTARQPRLTAAGEAFLPRARNLLNELSKASAMATEVGNGQLGTLRLSHSSTVSISGHLLRRISTYLSQQQGVSLDIGKLSSEAQLEELAEGRLDIGLLRLPVLRQREGIQVVPLFTERLLLAVPNDHRLADSAAVELAQLKDEPFISIPHPQRGGLSYLCADLCMRQGFFPKAARVMSRKTTQLQLIQAGFGIALLPESMQDIAPGGVRFLPLSDPDCQSTVALAYRQTPTPLVQHFINMFTKPCGSGLARESDVSVET
;
A
#
# COMPACT_ATOMS: atom_id res chain seq x y z
N MET A 1 -26.72 -34.00 -9.10
CA MET A 1 -26.52 -32.53 -9.04
C MET A 1 -26.51 -31.99 -10.46
N LEU A 2 -27.10 -30.81 -10.74
CA LEU A 2 -27.06 -30.17 -12.05
C LEU A 2 -25.65 -29.61 -12.32
N SER A 3 -25.21 -29.63 -13.58
CA SER A 3 -23.94 -29.01 -13.98
C SER A 3 -24.14 -27.60 -14.55
N THR A 4 -23.12 -26.74 -14.43
CA THR A 4 -23.09 -25.40 -15.05
C THR A 4 -23.30 -25.47 -16.56
N ARG A 5 -22.80 -26.53 -17.22
CA ARG A 5 -22.98 -26.76 -18.64
C ARG A 5 -24.45 -27.00 -19.00
N GLN A 6 -25.18 -27.77 -18.18
CA GLN A 6 -26.63 -27.99 -18.39
C GLN A 6 -27.45 -26.72 -18.20
N LEU A 7 -27.08 -25.87 -17.19
CA LEU A 7 -27.70 -24.55 -17.00
C LEU A 7 -27.51 -23.67 -18.24
N ARG A 8 -26.28 -23.62 -18.78
CA ARG A 8 -25.97 -22.84 -19.99
C ARG A 8 -26.79 -23.34 -21.20
N TYR A 9 -26.87 -24.64 -21.38
CA TYR A 9 -27.65 -25.24 -22.48
C TYR A 9 -29.11 -24.90 -22.37
N PHE A 10 -29.69 -25.00 -21.19
CA PHE A 10 -31.09 -24.65 -20.94
C PHE A 10 -31.38 -23.18 -21.25
N VAL A 11 -30.56 -22.27 -20.74
CA VAL A 11 -30.69 -20.82 -20.99
C VAL A 11 -30.59 -20.53 -22.49
N GLU A 12 -29.59 -21.09 -23.17
CA GLU A 12 -29.35 -20.84 -24.58
C GLU A 12 -30.52 -21.30 -25.46
N ILE A 13 -31.11 -22.48 -25.18
CA ILE A 13 -32.29 -22.95 -25.91
C ILE A 13 -33.50 -22.04 -25.67
N ALA A 14 -33.70 -21.60 -24.43
CA ALA A 14 -34.77 -20.68 -24.07
C ALA A 14 -34.66 -19.33 -24.78
N GLU A 15 -33.42 -18.84 -24.98
CA GLU A 15 -33.13 -17.55 -25.65
C GLU A 15 -33.20 -17.66 -27.19
N CYS A 16 -32.69 -18.76 -27.75
CA CYS A 16 -32.75 -18.99 -29.21
C CYS A 16 -34.12 -19.41 -29.71
N GLY A 17 -34.99 -19.94 -28.84
CA GLY A 17 -36.28 -20.52 -29.24
C GLY A 17 -36.16 -21.72 -30.20
N SER A 18 -34.96 -22.34 -30.29
CA SER A 18 -34.67 -23.44 -31.21
C SER A 18 -33.49 -24.28 -30.70
N PHE A 19 -33.67 -25.61 -30.63
CA PHE A 19 -32.58 -26.54 -30.28
C PHE A 19 -31.45 -26.53 -31.32
N SER A 20 -31.78 -26.37 -32.63
CA SER A 20 -30.79 -26.37 -33.70
C SER A 20 -29.94 -25.09 -33.63
N ALA A 21 -30.60 -23.92 -33.50
CA ALA A 21 -29.90 -22.65 -33.40
C ALA A 21 -29.04 -22.58 -32.13
N ALA A 22 -29.54 -23.07 -30.99
CA ALA A 22 -28.76 -23.12 -29.76
C ALA A 22 -27.56 -24.08 -29.90
N ALA A 23 -27.72 -25.22 -30.56
CA ALA A 23 -26.62 -26.17 -30.79
C ALA A 23 -25.51 -25.55 -31.68
N GLU A 24 -25.89 -24.81 -32.74
CA GLU A 24 -24.95 -24.09 -33.59
C GLU A 24 -24.16 -23.02 -32.78
N ARG A 25 -24.84 -22.20 -31.96
CA ARG A 25 -24.19 -21.19 -31.12
C ARG A 25 -23.26 -21.80 -30.06
N LEU A 26 -23.60 -22.99 -29.59
CA LEU A 26 -22.81 -23.73 -28.60
C LEU A 26 -21.72 -24.61 -29.22
N PHE A 27 -21.64 -24.66 -30.56
CA PHE A 27 -20.71 -25.51 -31.32
C PHE A 27 -20.76 -26.99 -30.93
N ILE A 28 -22.00 -27.54 -30.80
CA ILE A 28 -22.24 -28.95 -30.47
C ILE A 28 -23.31 -29.56 -31.37
N ALA A 29 -23.36 -30.89 -31.43
CA ALA A 29 -24.45 -31.60 -32.12
C ALA A 29 -25.78 -31.37 -31.39
N GLN A 30 -26.86 -31.11 -32.15
CA GLN A 30 -28.19 -30.89 -31.59
C GLN A 30 -28.70 -32.15 -30.81
N SER A 31 -28.34 -33.37 -31.24
CA SER A 31 -28.63 -34.59 -30.52
C SER A 31 -27.98 -34.67 -29.13
N ALA A 32 -26.74 -34.17 -29.03
CA ALA A 32 -26.04 -34.10 -27.74
C ALA A 32 -26.68 -33.04 -26.81
N LEU A 33 -27.05 -31.87 -27.35
CA LEU A 33 -27.78 -30.84 -26.62
C LEU A 33 -29.10 -31.36 -26.06
N SER A 34 -29.92 -32.01 -26.91
CA SER A 34 -31.21 -32.61 -26.52
C SER A 34 -31.04 -33.68 -25.43
N ARG A 35 -30.00 -34.51 -25.53
CA ARG A 35 -29.71 -35.50 -24.49
C ARG A 35 -29.39 -34.86 -23.15
N GLN A 36 -28.56 -33.79 -23.13
CA GLN A 36 -28.21 -33.08 -21.91
C GLN A 36 -29.41 -32.42 -21.22
N ILE A 37 -30.38 -31.90 -22.01
CA ILE A 37 -31.62 -31.37 -21.46
C ILE A 37 -32.49 -32.48 -20.89
N LYS A 38 -32.64 -33.61 -21.59
CA LYS A 38 -33.38 -34.77 -21.06
C LYS A 38 -32.80 -35.29 -19.76
N ASP A 39 -31.45 -35.37 -19.66
CA ASP A 39 -30.76 -35.79 -18.45
C ASP A 39 -30.98 -34.77 -17.31
N MET A 40 -31.05 -33.47 -17.63
CA MET A 40 -31.36 -32.41 -16.70
C MET A 40 -32.80 -32.52 -16.16
N GLU A 41 -33.77 -32.64 -17.05
CA GLU A 41 -35.20 -32.82 -16.71
C GLU A 41 -35.42 -34.08 -15.87
N ALA A 42 -34.77 -35.19 -16.21
CA ALA A 42 -34.82 -36.43 -15.45
C ALA A 42 -34.30 -36.25 -14.01
N ARG A 43 -33.22 -35.49 -13.82
CA ARG A 43 -32.69 -35.19 -12.48
C ARG A 43 -33.57 -34.23 -11.68
N LEU A 44 -34.28 -33.32 -12.35
CA LEU A 44 -35.26 -32.42 -11.74
C LEU A 44 -36.62 -33.08 -11.50
N GLN A 45 -36.82 -34.26 -12.07
CA GLN A 45 -38.10 -34.97 -12.08
C GLN A 45 -39.27 -34.12 -12.63
N THR A 46 -38.92 -33.16 -13.52
CA THR A 46 -39.90 -32.29 -14.17
C THR A 46 -39.41 -31.87 -15.55
N SER A 47 -40.34 -31.65 -16.48
CA SER A 47 -40.02 -31.12 -17.80
C SER A 47 -39.88 -29.61 -17.76
N LEU A 48 -38.86 -29.10 -18.40
CA LEU A 48 -38.60 -27.64 -18.55
C LEU A 48 -39.11 -27.11 -19.90
N PHE A 49 -39.19 -27.99 -20.92
CA PHE A 49 -39.74 -27.67 -22.24
C PHE A 49 -40.97 -28.53 -22.55
N GLU A 50 -41.91 -27.97 -23.28
CA GLU A 50 -43.09 -28.68 -23.77
C GLU A 50 -42.70 -29.71 -24.85
N ARG A 51 -43.23 -30.96 -24.75
CA ARG A 51 -42.85 -32.05 -25.65
C ARG A 51 -43.58 -32.03 -27.00
N THR A 52 -44.68 -31.27 -27.08
CA THR A 52 -45.61 -31.29 -28.24
C THR A 52 -45.44 -30.11 -29.18
N ALA A 53 -44.65 -29.14 -28.88
CA ALA A 53 -44.45 -27.95 -29.67
C ALA A 53 -43.41 -28.16 -30.79
N ARG A 54 -43.68 -27.69 -32.01
CA ARG A 54 -42.70 -27.66 -33.11
C ARG A 54 -41.47 -26.78 -32.78
N GLN A 55 -41.65 -25.84 -31.89
CA GLN A 55 -40.58 -25.00 -31.32
C GLN A 55 -40.51 -25.19 -29.79
N PRO A 56 -39.33 -25.17 -29.17
CA PRO A 56 -39.22 -25.32 -27.74
C PRO A 56 -39.92 -24.16 -27.01
N ARG A 57 -40.99 -24.49 -26.30
CA ARG A 57 -41.65 -23.58 -25.35
C ARG A 57 -41.34 -24.03 -23.95
N LEU A 58 -41.19 -23.08 -23.05
CA LEU A 58 -40.98 -23.38 -21.64
C LEU A 58 -42.30 -23.88 -21.01
N THR A 59 -42.19 -24.85 -20.14
CA THR A 59 -43.26 -25.18 -19.19
C THR A 59 -43.30 -24.14 -18.07
N ALA A 60 -44.34 -24.14 -17.25
CA ALA A 60 -44.38 -23.28 -16.04
C ALA A 60 -43.17 -23.50 -15.13
N ALA A 61 -42.65 -24.73 -15.03
CA ALA A 61 -41.42 -25.05 -14.32
C ALA A 61 -40.19 -24.42 -15.02
N GLY A 62 -40.14 -24.49 -16.37
CA GLY A 62 -39.09 -23.86 -17.17
C GLY A 62 -39.07 -22.33 -17.03
N GLU A 63 -40.24 -21.68 -17.07
CA GLU A 63 -40.38 -20.23 -16.85
C GLU A 63 -39.92 -19.78 -15.46
N ALA A 64 -40.29 -20.53 -14.42
CA ALA A 64 -39.85 -20.27 -13.06
C ALA A 64 -38.33 -20.50 -12.87
N PHE A 65 -37.78 -21.49 -13.59
CA PHE A 65 -36.38 -21.88 -13.48
C PHE A 65 -35.44 -20.97 -14.27
N LEU A 66 -35.87 -20.41 -15.42
CA LEU A 66 -35.03 -19.59 -16.31
C LEU A 66 -34.35 -18.40 -15.62
N PRO A 67 -35.05 -17.55 -14.88
CA PRO A 67 -34.39 -16.43 -14.20
C PRO A 67 -33.38 -16.90 -13.14
N ARG A 68 -33.63 -18.01 -12.47
CA ARG A 68 -32.71 -18.59 -11.50
C ARG A 68 -31.45 -19.14 -12.16
N ALA A 69 -31.60 -19.86 -13.27
CA ALA A 69 -30.50 -20.39 -14.05
C ALA A 69 -29.57 -19.25 -14.57
N ARG A 70 -30.18 -18.18 -15.10
CA ARG A 70 -29.41 -16.94 -15.51
C ARG A 70 -28.64 -16.33 -14.37
N ASN A 71 -29.27 -16.14 -13.22
CA ASN A 71 -28.64 -15.55 -12.05
C ASN A 71 -27.46 -16.42 -11.56
N LEU A 72 -27.60 -17.73 -11.51
CA LEU A 72 -26.51 -18.64 -11.12
C LEU A 72 -25.33 -18.56 -12.09
N LEU A 73 -25.55 -18.48 -13.39
CA LEU A 73 -24.51 -18.35 -14.39
C LEU A 73 -23.80 -17.00 -14.28
N ASN A 74 -24.56 -15.93 -14.04
CA ASN A 74 -24.01 -14.60 -13.82
C ASN A 74 -23.16 -14.53 -12.54
N GLU A 75 -23.66 -15.09 -11.43
CA GLU A 75 -22.89 -15.13 -10.18
C GLU A 75 -21.60 -15.96 -10.30
N LEU A 76 -21.64 -17.06 -11.04
CA LEU A 76 -20.43 -17.82 -11.33
C LEU A 76 -19.42 -17.02 -12.17
N SER A 77 -19.89 -16.26 -13.15
CA SER A 77 -19.04 -15.39 -13.97
C SER A 77 -18.40 -14.30 -13.11
N LYS A 78 -19.17 -13.64 -12.24
CA LYS A 78 -18.66 -12.62 -11.29
C LYS A 78 -17.63 -13.21 -10.34
N ALA A 79 -17.90 -14.38 -9.77
CA ALA A 79 -16.96 -15.05 -8.87
C ALA A 79 -15.64 -15.40 -9.58
N SER A 80 -15.72 -15.84 -10.84
CA SER A 80 -14.54 -16.14 -11.65
C SER A 80 -13.74 -14.87 -11.98
N ALA A 81 -14.41 -13.78 -12.34
CA ALA A 81 -13.78 -12.47 -12.58
C ALA A 81 -13.09 -11.96 -11.31
N MET A 82 -13.78 -11.98 -10.18
CA MET A 82 -13.21 -11.58 -8.89
C MET A 82 -11.94 -12.38 -8.54
N ALA A 83 -11.95 -13.70 -8.71
CA ALA A 83 -10.78 -14.54 -8.47
C ALA A 83 -9.59 -14.14 -9.38
N THR A 84 -9.87 -13.80 -10.63
CA THR A 84 -8.87 -13.32 -11.58
C THR A 84 -8.33 -11.95 -11.19
N GLU A 85 -9.19 -11.01 -10.81
CA GLU A 85 -8.80 -9.67 -10.37
C GLU A 85 -7.92 -9.70 -9.11
N VAL A 86 -8.30 -10.53 -8.12
CA VAL A 86 -7.48 -10.76 -6.93
C VAL A 86 -6.14 -11.40 -7.30
N GLY A 87 -6.15 -12.43 -8.15
CA GLY A 87 -4.95 -13.11 -8.61
C GLY A 87 -3.98 -12.18 -9.37
N ASN A 88 -4.52 -11.20 -10.10
CA ASN A 88 -3.76 -10.19 -10.81
C ASN A 88 -3.39 -8.97 -9.94
N GLY A 89 -3.79 -8.93 -8.68
CA GLY A 89 -3.51 -7.81 -7.78
C GLY A 89 -4.29 -6.53 -8.11
N GLN A 90 -5.41 -6.63 -8.79
CA GLN A 90 -6.30 -5.52 -9.16
C GLN A 90 -7.39 -5.27 -8.10
N LEU A 91 -7.58 -6.22 -7.19
CA LEU A 91 -8.56 -6.15 -6.10
C LEU A 91 -7.90 -6.58 -4.79
N GLY A 92 -8.14 -5.82 -3.71
CA GLY A 92 -7.69 -6.18 -2.37
C GLY A 92 -7.35 -5.00 -1.49
N THR A 93 -6.83 -5.28 -0.29
CA THR A 93 -6.36 -4.26 0.67
C THR A 93 -4.85 -4.34 0.81
N LEU A 94 -4.17 -3.23 0.59
CA LEU A 94 -2.73 -3.06 0.81
C LEU A 94 -2.50 -2.49 2.21
N ARG A 95 -1.80 -3.22 3.06
CA ARG A 95 -1.45 -2.79 4.42
C ARG A 95 -0.09 -2.10 4.39
N LEU A 96 -0.10 -0.79 4.60
CA LEU A 96 1.07 0.06 4.63
C LEU A 96 1.30 0.62 6.03
N SER A 97 2.52 0.59 6.52
CA SER A 97 2.90 1.33 7.73
C SER A 97 4.04 2.29 7.46
N HIS A 98 4.06 3.39 8.20
CA HIS A 98 5.15 4.34 8.14
C HIS A 98 5.74 4.60 9.53
N SER A 99 7.03 4.95 9.59
CA SER A 99 7.61 5.41 10.85
C SER A 99 7.06 6.80 11.19
N SER A 100 7.00 7.13 12.48
CA SER A 100 6.44 8.42 12.93
C SER A 100 7.23 9.65 12.43
N THR A 101 8.42 9.45 11.89
CA THR A 101 9.28 10.49 11.32
C THR A 101 9.25 10.52 9.80
N VAL A 102 8.47 9.63 9.17
CA VAL A 102 8.14 9.69 7.75
C VAL A 102 6.78 10.35 7.63
N SER A 103 6.75 11.58 7.15
CA SER A 103 5.51 12.30 6.88
C SER A 103 4.88 11.77 5.59
N ILE A 104 3.61 11.34 5.66
CA ILE A 104 2.82 11.05 4.47
C ILE A 104 2.19 12.37 3.99
N SER A 105 3.01 13.23 3.42
CA SER A 105 2.65 14.53 2.88
C SER A 105 3.28 14.73 1.49
N GLY A 106 3.01 15.84 0.84
CA GLY A 106 3.69 16.27 -0.37
C GLY A 106 3.78 15.19 -1.44
N HIS A 107 4.98 14.78 -1.77
CA HIS A 107 5.28 13.83 -2.86
C HIS A 107 4.78 12.40 -2.57
N LEU A 108 4.92 11.91 -1.33
CA LEU A 108 4.44 10.57 -0.96
C LEU A 108 2.93 10.47 -1.07
N LEU A 109 2.21 11.47 -0.55
CA LEU A 109 0.75 11.50 -0.62
C LEU A 109 0.25 11.55 -2.07
N ARG A 110 0.89 12.37 -2.92
CA ARG A 110 0.55 12.42 -4.34
C ARG A 110 0.74 11.07 -5.03
N ARG A 111 1.85 10.37 -4.77
CA ARG A 111 2.09 9.03 -5.33
C ARG A 111 1.04 8.01 -4.87
N ILE A 112 0.70 7.99 -3.60
CA ILE A 112 -0.34 7.12 -3.05
C ILE A 112 -1.70 7.44 -3.71
N SER A 113 -2.07 8.72 -3.79
CA SER A 113 -3.32 9.15 -4.42
C SER A 113 -3.39 8.75 -5.89
N THR A 114 -2.30 8.93 -6.65
CA THR A 114 -2.22 8.50 -8.05
C THR A 114 -2.38 7.00 -8.18
N TYR A 115 -1.76 6.21 -7.30
CA TYR A 115 -1.93 4.75 -7.29
C TYR A 115 -3.39 4.35 -7.09
N LEU A 116 -4.04 4.88 -6.05
CA LEU A 116 -5.42 4.55 -5.74
C LEU A 116 -6.40 5.01 -6.83
N SER A 117 -6.15 6.13 -7.50
CA SER A 117 -6.99 6.59 -8.62
C SER A 117 -6.91 5.67 -9.85
N GLN A 118 -5.79 4.99 -10.04
CA GLN A 118 -5.58 4.03 -11.14
C GLN A 118 -6.05 2.61 -10.79
N GLN A 119 -6.19 2.28 -9.50
CA GLN A 119 -6.52 0.95 -8.99
C GLN A 119 -7.82 1.01 -8.17
N GLN A 120 -8.96 1.12 -8.86
CA GLN A 120 -10.28 1.31 -8.21
C GLN A 120 -10.70 0.16 -7.30
N GLY A 121 -10.19 -1.06 -7.54
CA GLY A 121 -10.46 -2.24 -6.73
C GLY A 121 -9.55 -2.39 -5.50
N VAL A 122 -8.60 -1.44 -5.29
CA VAL A 122 -7.63 -1.53 -4.21
C VAL A 122 -7.97 -0.52 -3.11
N SER A 123 -8.00 -1.00 -1.88
CA SER A 123 -8.05 -0.17 -0.67
C SER A 123 -6.67 -0.12 0.00
N LEU A 124 -6.41 0.94 0.77
CA LEU A 124 -5.17 1.13 1.49
C LEU A 124 -5.48 1.30 2.98
N ASP A 125 -4.86 0.44 3.80
CA ASP A 125 -4.85 0.55 5.26
C ASP A 125 -3.49 1.13 5.69
N ILE A 126 -3.50 2.33 6.29
CA ILE A 126 -2.28 3.04 6.69
C ILE A 126 -2.13 3.01 8.20
N GLY A 127 -1.09 2.31 8.66
CA GLY A 127 -0.71 2.25 10.07
C GLY A 127 0.56 3.04 10.39
N LYS A 128 0.89 3.11 11.68
CA LYS A 128 2.12 3.73 12.18
C LYS A 128 2.87 2.77 13.10
N LEU A 129 4.09 2.38 12.69
CA LEU A 129 4.97 1.47 13.42
C LEU A 129 6.41 1.99 13.42
N SER A 130 7.23 1.56 14.38
CA SER A 130 8.68 1.81 14.32
C SER A 130 9.32 1.07 13.15
N SER A 131 10.48 1.51 12.67
CA SER A 131 11.17 0.84 11.56
C SER A 131 11.43 -0.64 11.85
N GLU A 132 11.84 -0.98 13.06
CA GLU A 132 12.08 -2.37 13.47
C GLU A 132 10.78 -3.19 13.51
N ALA A 133 9.70 -2.64 14.10
CA ALA A 133 8.41 -3.32 14.15
C ALA A 133 7.82 -3.55 12.75
N GLN A 134 8.04 -2.62 11.82
CA GLN A 134 7.63 -2.82 10.42
C GLN A 134 8.31 -4.04 9.79
N LEU A 135 9.61 -4.26 10.06
CA LEU A 135 10.33 -5.42 9.54
C LEU A 135 9.80 -6.74 10.13
N GLU A 136 9.38 -6.74 11.39
CA GLU A 136 8.76 -7.90 12.03
C GLU A 136 7.39 -8.20 11.43
N GLU A 137 6.53 -7.19 11.31
CA GLU A 137 5.19 -7.33 10.72
C GLU A 137 5.23 -7.76 9.24
N LEU A 138 6.23 -7.28 8.47
CA LEU A 138 6.50 -7.72 7.11
C LEU A 138 6.89 -9.19 7.05
N ALA A 139 7.81 -9.63 7.92
CA ALA A 139 8.28 -11.01 7.98
C ALA A 139 7.13 -11.98 8.33
N GLU A 140 6.25 -11.59 9.24
CA GLU A 140 5.09 -12.37 9.66
C GLU A 140 3.87 -12.24 8.73
N GLY A 141 3.95 -11.43 7.66
CA GLY A 141 2.89 -11.27 6.67
C GLY A 141 1.69 -10.43 7.13
N ARG A 142 1.79 -9.74 8.26
CA ARG A 142 0.74 -8.84 8.75
C ARG A 142 0.82 -7.45 8.11
N LEU A 143 1.96 -7.09 7.54
CA LEU A 143 2.19 -5.87 6.78
C LEU A 143 2.61 -6.23 5.35
N ASP A 144 2.27 -5.36 4.39
CA ASP A 144 2.63 -5.54 2.98
C ASP A 144 3.75 -4.58 2.56
N ILE A 145 3.69 -3.33 3.02
CA ILE A 145 4.64 -2.26 2.71
C ILE A 145 5.03 -1.51 3.98
N GLY A 146 6.34 -1.33 4.16
CA GLY A 146 6.90 -0.46 5.18
C GLY A 146 7.53 0.80 4.57
N LEU A 147 7.21 1.98 5.10
CA LEU A 147 7.94 3.22 4.86
C LEU A 147 8.78 3.54 6.10
N LEU A 148 10.04 3.21 6.03
CA LEU A 148 10.95 3.32 7.16
C LEU A 148 12.09 4.28 6.88
N ARG A 149 12.81 4.62 7.93
CA ARG A 149 13.97 5.53 7.87
C ARG A 149 15.25 4.76 8.12
N LEU A 150 16.22 4.96 7.26
CA LEU A 150 17.55 4.37 7.41
C LEU A 150 18.38 5.09 8.49
N PRO A 151 19.38 4.43 9.08
CA PRO A 151 19.75 3.04 8.88
C PRO A 151 18.84 2.06 9.62
N VAL A 152 18.68 0.86 9.08
CA VAL A 152 18.07 -0.27 9.78
C VAL A 152 19.20 -1.09 10.41
N LEU A 153 19.18 -1.25 11.72
CA LEU A 153 20.27 -1.91 12.45
C LEU A 153 20.19 -3.44 12.40
N ARG A 154 18.99 -3.99 12.17
CA ARG A 154 18.76 -5.43 12.07
C ARG A 154 18.09 -5.73 10.76
N GLN A 155 18.82 -6.34 9.87
CA GLN A 155 18.24 -6.89 8.66
C GLN A 155 17.40 -8.13 9.00
N ARG A 156 16.33 -8.34 8.25
CA ARG A 156 15.48 -9.53 8.33
C ARG A 156 15.58 -10.29 7.03
N GLU A 157 15.86 -11.59 7.13
CA GLU A 157 15.86 -12.47 5.97
C GLU A 157 14.50 -12.43 5.26
N GLY A 158 14.52 -12.46 3.94
CA GLY A 158 13.30 -12.38 3.12
C GLY A 158 12.65 -11.01 3.02
N ILE A 159 13.23 -9.95 3.62
CA ILE A 159 12.76 -8.56 3.49
C ILE A 159 13.75 -7.76 2.65
N GLN A 160 13.24 -7.07 1.64
CA GLN A 160 13.97 -6.08 0.86
C GLN A 160 13.72 -4.68 1.41
N VAL A 161 14.79 -3.87 1.44
CA VAL A 161 14.75 -2.47 1.84
C VAL A 161 15.39 -1.66 0.72
N VAL A 162 14.60 -0.83 0.05
CA VAL A 162 15.02 -0.03 -1.12
C VAL A 162 14.96 1.45 -0.78
N PRO A 163 16.06 2.21 -0.86
CA PRO A 163 16.04 3.66 -0.69
C PRO A 163 15.07 4.32 -1.69
N LEU A 164 14.26 5.28 -1.22
CA LEU A 164 13.33 6.04 -2.05
C LEU A 164 13.83 7.45 -2.33
N PHE A 165 14.16 8.18 -1.28
CA PHE A 165 14.69 9.54 -1.36
C PHE A 165 15.39 9.93 -0.07
N THR A 166 16.23 10.95 -0.17
CA THR A 166 16.93 11.55 0.96
C THR A 166 16.40 12.96 1.19
N GLU A 167 16.26 13.36 2.44
CA GLU A 167 15.87 14.72 2.85
C GLU A 167 16.80 15.25 3.91
N ARG A 168 16.91 16.57 4.03
CA ARG A 168 17.74 17.21 5.04
C ARG A 168 17.15 17.02 6.44
N LEU A 169 18.02 16.95 7.43
CA LEU A 169 17.66 17.13 8.83
C LEU A 169 17.79 18.61 9.18
N LEU A 170 16.80 19.12 9.87
CA LEU A 170 16.75 20.48 10.38
C LEU A 170 16.68 20.45 11.90
N LEU A 171 17.19 21.49 12.52
CA LEU A 171 17.02 21.73 13.95
C LEU A 171 15.65 22.37 14.19
N ALA A 172 14.80 21.70 14.96
CA ALA A 172 13.52 22.24 15.41
C ALA A 172 13.64 22.83 16.81
N VAL A 173 13.28 24.10 16.95
CA VAL A 173 13.37 24.89 18.19
C VAL A 173 12.09 25.69 18.42
N PRO A 174 11.77 26.11 19.66
CA PRO A 174 10.70 27.08 19.89
C PRO A 174 11.07 28.46 19.30
N ASN A 175 10.06 29.28 19.01
CA ASN A 175 10.28 30.60 18.37
C ASN A 175 11.15 31.58 19.18
N ASP A 176 11.14 31.43 20.50
CA ASP A 176 11.91 32.24 21.44
C ASP A 176 13.28 31.67 21.81
N HIS A 177 13.70 30.60 21.14
CA HIS A 177 14.98 29.96 21.40
C HIS A 177 16.14 30.85 21.00
N ARG A 178 17.26 30.84 21.75
CA ARG A 178 18.46 31.63 21.48
C ARG A 178 19.03 31.49 20.06
N LEU A 179 18.80 30.36 19.41
CA LEU A 179 19.23 30.06 18.04
C LEU A 179 18.16 30.39 16.98
N ALA A 180 16.96 30.83 17.37
CA ALA A 180 15.82 30.95 16.46
C ALA A 180 16.09 31.87 15.25
N ASP A 181 16.94 32.88 15.40
CA ASP A 181 17.27 33.83 14.35
C ASP A 181 18.61 33.51 13.63
N SER A 182 19.19 32.34 13.89
CA SER A 182 20.43 31.92 13.22
C SER A 182 20.12 31.50 11.77
N ALA A 183 20.94 31.91 10.82
CA ALA A 183 20.83 31.53 9.42
C ALA A 183 21.11 30.02 9.19
N ALA A 184 22.06 29.49 9.96
CA ALA A 184 22.38 28.05 10.03
C ALA A 184 23.00 27.76 11.41
N VAL A 185 22.96 26.49 11.83
CA VAL A 185 23.44 26.04 13.12
C VAL A 185 24.42 24.88 12.95
N GLU A 186 25.55 24.93 13.64
CA GLU A 186 26.48 23.79 13.74
C GLU A 186 26.01 22.81 14.83
N LEU A 187 26.12 21.50 14.60
CA LEU A 187 25.73 20.50 15.58
C LEU A 187 26.46 20.66 16.93
N ALA A 188 27.72 21.07 16.91
CA ALA A 188 28.49 21.27 18.11
C ALA A 188 27.88 22.31 19.07
N GLN A 189 27.12 23.29 18.57
CA GLN A 189 26.44 24.31 19.37
C GLN A 189 25.27 23.75 20.20
N LEU A 190 24.83 22.50 19.88
CA LEU A 190 23.72 21.84 20.55
C LEU A 190 24.12 20.96 21.74
N LYS A 191 25.43 20.95 22.10
CA LYS A 191 25.99 20.08 23.14
C LYS A 191 25.27 20.19 24.49
N ASP A 192 24.86 21.40 24.85
CA ASP A 192 24.21 21.67 26.13
C ASP A 192 22.70 21.77 26.08
N GLU A 193 22.10 21.63 24.89
CA GLU A 193 20.68 21.72 24.70
C GLU A 193 19.95 20.43 25.13
N PRO A 194 18.75 20.54 25.69
CA PRO A 194 17.92 19.37 26.02
C PRO A 194 17.18 18.86 24.77
N PHE A 195 17.37 17.59 24.42
CA PHE A 195 16.67 16.94 23.33
C PHE A 195 15.40 16.24 23.80
N ILE A 196 14.26 16.58 23.19
CA ILE A 196 12.94 16.01 23.55
C ILE A 196 12.84 14.52 23.22
N SER A 197 13.36 14.12 22.07
CA SER A 197 13.52 12.71 21.74
C SER A 197 14.98 12.35 21.87
N ILE A 198 15.31 11.52 22.85
CA ILE A 198 16.69 11.09 23.03
C ILE A 198 17.09 10.25 21.83
N PRO A 199 18.06 10.67 21.05
CA PRO A 199 18.70 9.82 20.08
C PRO A 199 19.26 8.57 20.78
N HIS A 200 19.07 7.40 20.18
CA HIS A 200 19.47 6.15 20.81
C HIS A 200 20.31 5.32 19.85
N PRO A 201 21.58 5.00 20.18
CA PRO A 201 22.49 4.33 19.27
C PRO A 201 22.13 2.88 18.94
N GLN A 202 21.21 2.27 19.72
CA GLN A 202 20.76 0.90 19.51
C GLN A 202 19.37 0.80 18.86
N ARG A 203 18.75 1.93 18.54
CA ARG A 203 17.48 2.00 17.82
C ARG A 203 17.71 2.57 16.45
N GLY A 204 17.42 1.81 15.41
CA GLY A 204 17.56 2.26 14.03
C GLY A 204 16.74 3.51 13.67
N GLY A 205 16.87 3.92 12.43
CA GLY A 205 16.19 5.09 11.88
C GLY A 205 16.72 6.41 12.44
N LEU A 206 15.84 7.40 12.59
CA LEU A 206 16.22 8.76 13.00
C LEU A 206 16.92 8.81 14.35
N SER A 207 16.52 7.97 15.31
CA SER A 207 17.13 7.97 16.66
C SER A 207 18.60 7.58 16.62
N TYR A 208 18.95 6.57 15.84
CA TYR A 208 20.34 6.20 15.62
C TYR A 208 21.11 7.31 14.92
N LEU A 209 20.58 7.80 13.80
CA LEU A 209 21.23 8.81 12.97
C LEU A 209 21.54 10.08 13.77
N CYS A 210 20.58 10.59 14.55
CA CYS A 210 20.81 11.78 15.39
C CYS A 210 21.84 11.52 16.49
N ALA A 211 21.86 10.31 17.08
CA ALA A 211 22.88 9.95 18.06
C ALA A 211 24.28 9.91 17.42
N ASP A 212 24.40 9.27 16.27
CA ASP A 212 25.66 9.13 15.53
C ASP A 212 26.22 10.49 15.10
N LEU A 213 25.37 11.36 14.54
CA LEU A 213 25.75 12.72 14.15
C LEU A 213 26.30 13.53 15.34
N CYS A 214 25.63 13.49 16.49
CA CYS A 214 26.09 14.18 17.69
C CYS A 214 27.38 13.56 18.27
N MET A 215 27.51 12.24 18.26
CA MET A 215 28.72 11.56 18.71
C MET A 215 29.94 11.88 17.84
N ARG A 216 29.78 12.04 16.55
CA ARG A 216 30.85 12.52 15.64
C ARG A 216 31.33 13.92 15.98
N GLN A 217 30.46 14.75 16.58
CA GLN A 217 30.79 16.08 17.09
C GLN A 217 31.31 16.07 18.55
N GLY A 218 31.58 14.86 19.09
CA GLY A 218 32.21 14.70 20.40
C GLY A 218 31.25 14.83 21.60
N PHE A 219 29.92 14.73 21.39
CA PHE A 219 28.97 14.78 22.48
C PHE A 219 27.81 13.80 22.30
N PHE A 220 27.18 13.39 23.40
CA PHE A 220 25.93 12.64 23.39
C PHE A 220 24.78 13.58 23.79
N PRO A 221 23.63 13.56 23.07
CA PRO A 221 22.51 14.45 23.33
C PRO A 221 21.96 14.32 24.75
N LYS A 222 21.77 15.44 25.44
CA LYS A 222 21.16 15.47 26.78
C LYS A 222 19.66 15.27 26.67
N ALA A 223 19.08 14.37 27.49
CA ALA A 223 17.64 14.19 27.51
C ALA A 223 16.94 15.41 28.12
N ALA A 224 15.86 15.86 27.47
CA ALA A 224 14.91 16.76 28.08
C ALA A 224 14.22 16.10 29.30
N ARG A 225 13.72 16.90 30.23
CA ARG A 225 13.00 16.39 31.41
C ARG A 225 11.65 15.75 31.08
N VAL A 226 11.16 15.92 29.85
CA VAL A 226 9.90 15.39 29.38
C VAL A 226 10.18 14.33 28.31
N MET A 227 9.67 13.13 28.54
CA MET A 227 9.71 12.05 27.57
C MET A 227 8.37 11.96 26.87
N SER A 228 8.35 12.06 25.55
CA SER A 228 7.15 11.97 24.76
C SER A 228 7.20 10.81 23.77
N ARG A 229 6.04 10.20 23.56
CA ARG A 229 5.79 9.44 22.33
C ARG A 229 5.70 10.42 21.17
N LYS A 230 6.28 10.11 20.05
CA LYS A 230 6.61 10.97 18.89
C LYS A 230 5.47 11.87 18.33
N THR A 231 4.21 11.65 18.69
CA THR A 231 3.07 12.46 18.21
C THR A 231 2.95 13.83 18.87
N THR A 232 3.57 14.02 20.05
CA THR A 232 3.53 15.28 20.81
C THR A 232 4.87 16.03 20.78
N GLN A 233 5.85 15.54 20.02
CA GLN A 233 7.20 16.11 20.02
C GLN A 233 7.21 17.59 19.58
N LEU A 234 6.48 17.93 18.52
CA LEU A 234 6.40 19.30 18.04
C LEU A 234 5.71 20.24 19.04
N GLN A 235 4.64 19.77 19.72
CA GLN A 235 4.00 20.57 20.77
C GLN A 235 4.91 20.79 21.98
N LEU A 236 5.74 19.81 22.33
CA LEU A 236 6.71 19.96 23.42
C LEU A 236 7.85 20.90 23.04
N ILE A 237 8.29 20.90 21.78
CA ILE A 237 9.22 21.91 21.26
C ILE A 237 8.59 23.29 21.38
N GLN A 238 7.37 23.45 20.86
CA GLN A 238 6.63 24.72 20.94
C GLN A 238 6.50 25.24 22.38
N ALA A 239 6.33 24.35 23.35
CA ALA A 239 6.22 24.69 24.77
C ALA A 239 7.58 24.92 25.46
N GLY A 240 8.70 24.90 24.74
CA GLY A 240 10.03 25.21 25.27
C GLY A 240 10.69 24.10 26.08
N PHE A 241 10.21 22.86 26.02
CA PHE A 241 10.80 21.74 26.78
C PHE A 241 12.13 21.25 26.24
N GLY A 242 12.54 21.68 25.03
CA GLY A 242 13.80 21.33 24.40
C GLY A 242 13.74 21.40 22.87
N ILE A 243 14.76 20.82 22.24
CA ILE A 243 14.98 20.85 20.79
C ILE A 243 14.89 19.44 20.20
N ALA A 244 14.86 19.35 18.86
CA ALA A 244 15.00 18.06 18.16
C ALA A 244 15.64 18.24 16.77
N LEU A 245 16.33 17.20 16.29
CA LEU A 245 16.70 17.06 14.89
C LEU A 245 15.57 16.32 14.17
N LEU A 246 14.94 16.98 13.21
CA LEU A 246 13.78 16.47 12.50
C LEU A 246 13.96 16.58 10.99
N PRO A 247 13.37 15.66 10.21
CA PRO A 247 13.37 15.76 8.76
C PRO A 247 12.65 17.00 8.26
N GLU A 248 13.12 17.56 7.14
CA GLU A 248 12.56 18.76 6.51
C GLU A 248 11.05 18.63 6.25
N SER A 249 10.58 17.45 5.86
CA SER A 249 9.15 17.17 5.63
C SER A 249 8.26 17.31 6.87
N MET A 250 8.85 17.39 8.07
CA MET A 250 8.09 17.64 9.30
C MET A 250 7.65 19.10 9.45
N GLN A 251 8.19 20.01 8.65
CA GLN A 251 7.76 21.42 8.62
C GLN A 251 6.29 21.54 8.18
N ASP A 252 5.84 20.67 7.24
CA ASP A 252 4.48 20.72 6.68
C ASP A 252 3.38 20.49 7.73
N ILE A 253 3.74 19.89 8.87
CA ILE A 253 2.81 19.53 9.95
C ILE A 253 3.15 20.23 11.28
N ALA A 254 4.12 21.15 11.27
CA ALA A 254 4.56 21.83 12.45
C ALA A 254 3.60 22.95 12.88
N PRO A 255 3.35 23.13 14.21
CA PRO A 255 2.61 24.28 14.70
C PRO A 255 3.44 25.57 14.51
N GLY A 256 2.76 26.71 14.39
CA GLY A 256 3.38 28.01 14.14
C GLY A 256 4.36 28.51 15.22
N GLY A 257 4.43 27.83 16.37
CA GLY A 257 5.37 28.14 17.47
C GLY A 257 6.72 27.41 17.40
N VAL A 258 6.99 26.67 16.29
CA VAL A 258 8.24 25.92 16.08
C VAL A 258 8.96 26.47 14.86
N ARG A 259 10.24 26.79 15.01
CA ARG A 259 11.14 27.14 13.91
C ARG A 259 12.01 25.95 13.53
N PHE A 260 12.26 25.82 12.24
CA PHE A 260 13.19 24.85 11.67
C PHE A 260 14.38 25.58 11.06
N LEU A 261 15.56 25.25 11.55
CA LEU A 261 16.81 25.90 11.17
C LEU A 261 17.69 24.93 10.39
N PRO A 262 18.34 25.38 9.32
CA PRO A 262 19.30 24.56 8.59
C PRO A 262 20.49 24.22 9.49
N LEU A 263 21.02 22.99 9.30
CA LEU A 263 22.27 22.55 9.90
C LEU A 263 23.40 22.77 8.89
N SER A 264 24.54 23.29 9.35
CA SER A 264 25.70 23.53 8.50
C SER A 264 26.46 22.29 8.12
N ASP A 265 26.28 21.21 8.89
CA ASP A 265 26.95 19.93 8.67
C ASP A 265 26.33 19.19 7.47
N PRO A 266 27.11 18.87 6.42
CA PRO A 266 26.58 18.29 5.17
C PRO A 266 26.00 16.90 5.35
N ASP A 267 26.46 16.16 6.38
CA ASP A 267 25.99 14.79 6.69
C ASP A 267 24.60 14.77 7.35
N CYS A 268 24.02 15.93 7.66
CA CYS A 268 22.70 16.05 8.28
C CYS A 268 21.57 15.73 7.28
N GLN A 269 21.55 14.51 6.82
CA GLN A 269 20.57 13.99 5.88
C GLN A 269 19.99 12.67 6.39
N SER A 270 18.81 12.33 5.92
CA SER A 270 18.11 11.12 6.33
C SER A 270 17.35 10.51 5.15
N THR A 271 17.53 9.22 4.95
CA THR A 271 16.93 8.48 3.82
C THR A 271 15.67 7.77 4.26
N VAL A 272 14.60 7.97 3.51
CA VAL A 272 13.37 7.17 3.56
C VAL A 272 13.51 5.98 2.62
N ALA A 273 13.12 4.80 3.07
CA ALA A 273 13.19 3.56 2.31
C ALA A 273 11.85 2.83 2.31
N LEU A 274 11.60 2.12 1.22
CA LEU A 274 10.51 1.18 1.06
C LEU A 274 10.99 -0.20 1.53
N ALA A 275 10.22 -0.86 2.38
CA ALA A 275 10.46 -2.23 2.81
C ALA A 275 9.30 -3.14 2.41
N TYR A 276 9.60 -4.33 1.92
CA TYR A 276 8.62 -5.33 1.49
C TYR A 276 9.23 -6.73 1.46
N ARG A 277 8.40 -7.78 1.41
CA ARG A 277 8.88 -9.16 1.28
C ARG A 277 9.54 -9.39 -0.07
N GLN A 278 10.59 -10.17 -0.10
CA GLN A 278 11.36 -10.50 -1.32
C GLN A 278 10.48 -11.16 -2.40
N THR A 279 9.46 -11.90 -2.00
CA THR A 279 8.43 -12.46 -2.88
C THR A 279 7.10 -11.73 -2.66
N PRO A 280 6.90 -10.54 -3.25
CA PRO A 280 5.68 -9.78 -3.06
C PRO A 280 4.49 -10.41 -3.80
N THR A 281 3.29 -10.20 -3.30
CA THR A 281 2.06 -10.52 -4.04
C THR A 281 1.93 -9.61 -5.27
N PRO A 282 1.14 -9.96 -6.29
CA PRO A 282 0.91 -9.09 -7.45
C PRO A 282 0.44 -7.69 -7.08
N LEU A 283 -0.44 -7.55 -6.08
CA LEU A 283 -0.90 -6.28 -5.55
C LEU A 283 0.25 -5.42 -5.01
N VAL A 284 1.12 -6.01 -4.19
CA VAL A 284 2.31 -5.35 -3.62
C VAL A 284 3.31 -5.00 -4.72
N GLN A 285 3.51 -5.88 -5.71
CA GLN A 285 4.42 -5.63 -6.84
C GLN A 285 3.96 -4.44 -7.69
N HIS A 286 2.64 -4.29 -7.92
CA HIS A 286 2.10 -3.12 -8.63
C HIS A 286 2.39 -1.82 -7.89
N PHE A 287 2.21 -1.81 -6.56
CA PHE A 287 2.54 -0.65 -5.74
C PHE A 287 4.04 -0.31 -5.81
N ILE A 288 4.93 -1.31 -5.62
CA ILE A 288 6.39 -1.12 -5.70
C ILE A 288 6.78 -0.52 -7.05
N ASN A 289 6.30 -1.08 -8.15
CA ASN A 289 6.63 -0.63 -9.51
C ASN A 289 6.28 0.85 -9.73
N MET A 290 5.20 1.32 -9.12
CA MET A 290 4.81 2.73 -9.22
C MET A 290 5.71 3.62 -8.35
N PHE A 291 6.13 3.15 -7.16
CA PHE A 291 6.98 3.91 -6.26
C PHE A 291 8.46 3.93 -6.69
N THR A 292 8.93 2.92 -7.39
CA THR A 292 10.34 2.82 -7.84
C THR A 292 10.56 3.39 -9.24
N LYS A 293 9.49 3.60 -10.05
CA LYS A 293 9.64 4.28 -11.33
C LYS A 293 10.01 5.75 -11.13
N PRO A 294 11.05 6.26 -11.84
CA PRO A 294 11.34 7.68 -11.83
C PRO A 294 10.12 8.44 -12.36
N CYS A 295 9.68 9.46 -11.63
CA CYS A 295 8.62 10.36 -12.08
C CYS A 295 9.12 11.09 -13.31
N GLY A 296 8.46 10.92 -14.47
CA GLY A 296 8.78 11.66 -15.67
C GLY A 296 8.70 13.18 -15.40
N SER A 297 9.79 13.88 -15.72
CA SER A 297 9.95 15.32 -15.87
C SER A 297 9.33 16.24 -14.80
N GLY A 298 10.18 16.66 -13.87
CA GLY A 298 9.93 17.83 -13.02
C GLY A 298 10.78 17.85 -11.77
N LEU A 299 12.05 18.25 -11.91
CA LEU A 299 13.10 18.46 -10.91
C LEU A 299 14.27 17.47 -10.99
N ALA A 300 14.91 17.43 -12.15
CA ALA A 300 16.33 17.11 -12.20
C ALA A 300 17.08 18.36 -11.72
N ARG A 301 17.58 18.37 -10.50
CA ARG A 301 18.80 19.07 -10.17
C ARG A 301 19.90 18.04 -10.18
N GLU A 302 20.68 18.15 -11.23
CA GLU A 302 21.95 17.48 -11.43
C GLU A 302 22.83 17.66 -10.19
N SER A 303 23.27 16.53 -9.66
CA SER A 303 24.60 16.45 -9.08
C SER A 303 25.19 15.15 -9.60
N ASP A 304 25.88 15.27 -10.74
CA ASP A 304 26.88 14.34 -11.20
C ASP A 304 27.87 14.09 -10.06
N VAL A 305 27.91 12.86 -9.59
CA VAL A 305 29.09 12.32 -8.93
C VAL A 305 29.59 11.20 -9.83
N SER A 306 30.53 11.56 -10.68
CA SER A 306 31.43 10.66 -11.37
C SER A 306 32.14 9.80 -10.33
N VAL A 307 31.90 8.50 -10.38
CA VAL A 307 32.78 7.51 -9.76
C VAL A 307 33.76 7.09 -10.84
N GLU A 308 34.96 7.65 -10.81
CA GLU A 308 36.15 7.07 -11.45
C GLU A 308 36.73 6.00 -10.52
N THR A 309 36.90 4.81 -11.12
CA THR A 309 37.74 3.64 -10.81
C THR A 309 38.37 3.52 -9.42
#